data_b19b141f39782000936d75f7223aca61
#
_entry.id   b19b141f39782000936d75f7223aca61
#
_cell.length_a   1.000
_cell.length_b   1.000
_cell.length_c   1.000
_cell.angle_alpha   90.00
_cell.angle_beta   90.00
_cell.angle_gamma   90.00
#
_symmetry.space_group_name_H-M   'P 1'
#
loop_
_entity.id
_entity.type
_entity.pdbx_description
1 polymer ?
#
loop_
_entity_poly.entity_id
_entity_poly.type
_entity_poly.pdbx_seq_one_letter_code
_entity_poly.pdbx_strand_id
1 'polypeptide(L)'
;VDEVLDFDRAIKVALDFAKRDCNTLVVITADHETGGMTIMDGSYADSTVVAQFNTGGHTGTMVPIYSYGPHCAKFTGIMENTEIPFRIQSFLGLK
;
A
#
# COMPACT_ATOMS: atom_id res chain seq x y z
N VAL A 1 -7.91 -6.82 -10.13
CA VAL A 1 -6.52 -7.29 -10.30
C VAL A 1 -5.71 -6.32 -11.14
N ASP A 2 -6.22 -5.86 -12.29
CA ASP A 2 -5.49 -4.95 -13.17
C ASP A 2 -5.18 -3.61 -12.51
N GLU A 3 -6.08 -3.07 -11.70
CA GLU A 3 -5.88 -1.83 -10.95
C GLU A 3 -4.75 -1.95 -9.93
N VAL A 4 -4.61 -3.11 -9.29
CA VAL A 4 -3.51 -3.38 -8.35
C VAL A 4 -2.17 -3.40 -9.11
N LEU A 5 -2.13 -3.99 -10.29
CA LEU A 5 -0.92 -4.02 -11.12
C LEU A 5 -0.54 -2.62 -11.61
N ASP A 6 -1.52 -1.79 -11.97
CA ASP A 6 -1.28 -0.40 -12.34
C ASP A 6 -0.78 0.42 -11.15
N PHE A 7 -1.34 0.18 -9.97
CA PHE A 7 -0.87 0.82 -8.75
C PHE A 7 0.57 0.41 -8.41
N ASP A 8 0.91 -0.85 -8.58
CA ASP A 8 2.28 -1.34 -8.39
C ASP A 8 3.29 -0.60 -9.29
N ARG A 9 2.91 -0.34 -10.54
CA ARG A 9 3.74 0.45 -11.47
C ARG A 9 3.91 1.89 -11.00
N ALA A 10 2.85 2.50 -10.48
CA ALA A 10 2.91 3.84 -9.91
C ALA A 10 3.83 3.90 -8.68
N ILE A 11 3.76 2.89 -7.82
CA ILE A 11 4.65 2.75 -6.66
C ILE A 11 6.12 2.70 -7.12
N LYS A 12 6.41 1.95 -8.17
CA LYS A 12 7.78 1.88 -8.72
C LYS A 12 8.30 3.26 -9.11
N VAL A 13 7.49 4.06 -9.78
CA VAL A 13 7.87 5.44 -10.18
C VAL A 13 8.17 6.29 -8.95
N ALA A 14 7.32 6.23 -7.93
CA ALA A 14 7.52 6.98 -6.70
C ALA A 14 8.78 6.55 -5.95
N LEU A 15 9.04 5.24 -5.86
CA LEU A 15 10.24 4.71 -5.21
C LEU A 15 11.52 5.07 -5.97
N ASP A 16 11.51 5.00 -7.29
CA ASP A 16 12.65 5.39 -8.12
C ASP A 16 12.99 6.88 -7.92
N PHE A 17 11.98 7.73 -7.86
CA PHE A 17 12.15 9.14 -7.54
C PHE A 17 12.75 9.33 -6.14
N ALA A 18 12.17 8.68 -5.13
CA ALA A 18 12.62 8.81 -3.75
C ALA A 18 14.07 8.34 -3.57
N LYS A 19 14.48 7.29 -4.27
CA LYS A 19 15.86 6.79 -4.25
C LYS A 19 16.84 7.79 -4.83
N ARG A 20 16.47 8.50 -5.90
CA ARG A 20 17.32 9.54 -6.50
C ARG A 20 17.38 10.79 -5.65
N ASP A 21 16.25 11.21 -5.12
CA ASP A 21 16.11 12.46 -4.36
C ASP A 21 16.74 12.37 -2.96
N CYS A 22 16.67 11.22 -2.32
CA CYS A 22 17.16 10.95 -0.97
C CYS A 22 16.52 11.82 0.13
N ASN A 23 15.46 12.55 -0.18
CA ASN A 23 14.77 13.46 0.73
C ASN A 23 13.24 13.36 0.60
N THR A 24 12.76 12.26 0.05
CA THR A 24 11.34 12.01 -0.15
C THR A 24 10.91 10.82 0.70
N LEU A 25 9.89 11.02 1.53
CA LEU A 25 9.19 9.95 2.23
C LEU A 25 8.05 9.44 1.36
N VAL A 26 8.04 8.15 1.09
CA VAL A 26 6.94 7.49 0.39
C VAL A 26 6.18 6.64 1.39
N VAL A 27 4.87 6.83 1.48
CA VAL A 27 3.96 6.03 2.30
C VAL A 27 2.91 5.42 1.38
N ILE A 28 2.74 4.12 1.46
CA ILE A 28 1.85 3.35 0.59
C ILE A 28 0.88 2.58 1.47
N THR A 29 -0.40 2.80 1.27
CA THR A 29 -1.44 2.07 2.00
C THR A 29 -2.72 2.05 1.18
N ALA A 30 -3.76 1.43 1.73
CA ALA A 30 -5.11 1.47 1.18
C ALA A 30 -6.08 2.03 2.22
N ASP A 31 -7.21 2.51 1.77
CA ASP A 31 -8.29 2.98 2.64
C ASP A 31 -9.06 1.81 3.26
N HIS A 32 -9.19 0.70 2.54
CA HIS A 32 -9.85 -0.53 3.00
C HIS A 32 -9.47 -1.71 2.10
N GLU A 33 -9.81 -2.91 2.56
CA GLU A 33 -9.77 -4.11 1.74
C GLU A 33 -11.00 -4.14 0.83
N THR A 34 -10.91 -4.78 -0.32
CA THR A 34 -11.98 -4.84 -1.32
C THR A 34 -12.27 -6.28 -1.72
N GLY A 35 -13.46 -6.74 -1.38
CA GLY A 35 -14.03 -7.98 -1.89
C GLY A 35 -13.54 -9.26 -1.23
N GLY A 36 -12.58 -9.22 -0.31
CA GLY A 36 -12.04 -10.43 0.29
C GLY A 36 -11.38 -11.36 -0.72
N MET A 37 -10.57 -10.81 -1.62
CA MET A 37 -9.92 -11.58 -2.68
C MET A 37 -9.03 -12.68 -2.11
N THR A 38 -9.22 -13.89 -2.65
CA THR A 38 -8.38 -15.05 -2.34
C THR A 38 -7.81 -15.64 -3.61
N ILE A 39 -6.51 -15.89 -3.61
CA ILE A 39 -5.86 -16.60 -4.72
C ILE A 39 -6.11 -18.10 -4.54
N MET A 40 -6.81 -18.69 -5.49
CA MET A 40 -7.22 -20.10 -5.43
C MET A 40 -6.21 -21.01 -6.14
N ASP A 41 -5.59 -20.53 -7.22
CA ASP A 41 -4.67 -21.29 -8.03
C ASP A 41 -3.87 -20.34 -8.94
N GLY A 42 -2.85 -20.89 -9.61
CA GLY A 42 -2.06 -20.14 -10.56
C GLY A 42 -1.04 -21.01 -11.28
N SER A 43 -0.48 -20.51 -12.37
CA SER A 43 0.55 -21.18 -13.14
C SER A 43 1.66 -20.21 -13.51
N TYR A 44 2.88 -20.55 -13.12
CA TYR A 44 4.06 -19.78 -13.54
C TYR A 44 4.34 -19.92 -15.04
N ALA A 45 4.01 -21.08 -15.62
CA ALA A 45 4.23 -21.33 -17.04
C ALA A 45 3.39 -20.42 -17.93
N ASP A 46 2.14 -20.16 -17.52
CA ASP A 46 1.18 -19.36 -18.28
C ASP A 46 1.06 -17.93 -17.73
N SER A 47 1.73 -17.63 -16.62
CA SER A 47 1.56 -16.35 -15.89
C SER A 47 0.10 -16.06 -15.54
N THR A 48 -0.63 -17.10 -15.13
CA THR A 48 -2.05 -17.00 -14.80
C THR A 48 -2.29 -17.09 -13.30
N VAL A 49 -3.31 -16.39 -12.84
CA VAL A 49 -3.78 -16.42 -11.44
C VAL A 49 -5.29 -16.58 -11.45
N VAL A 50 -5.78 -17.52 -10.64
CA VAL A 50 -7.22 -17.69 -10.40
C VAL A 50 -7.55 -17.08 -9.04
N ALA A 51 -8.36 -16.03 -9.04
CA ALA A 51 -8.78 -15.34 -7.84
C ALA A 51 -10.29 -15.42 -7.66
N GLN A 52 -10.72 -15.45 -6.39
CA GLN A 52 -12.13 -15.37 -6.03
C GLN A 52 -12.34 -14.23 -5.03
N PHE A 53 -13.53 -13.65 -5.08
CA PHE A 53 -13.97 -12.59 -4.17
C PHE A 53 -15.15 -13.08 -3.34
N ASN A 54 -15.11 -12.84 -2.04
CA ASN A 54 -16.18 -13.28 -1.12
C ASN A 54 -17.39 -12.35 -1.13
N THR A 55 -17.20 -11.10 -1.49
CA THR A 55 -18.25 -10.08 -1.50
C THR A 55 -18.01 -9.07 -2.61
N GLY A 56 -19.06 -8.38 -3.05
CA GLY A 56 -18.96 -7.26 -3.96
C GLY A 56 -18.68 -5.91 -3.28
N GLY A 57 -18.52 -5.91 -1.96
CA GLY A 57 -18.25 -4.72 -1.17
C GLY A 57 -16.87 -4.72 -0.55
N HIS A 58 -16.72 -4.02 0.55
CA HIS A 58 -15.50 -3.96 1.34
C HIS A 58 -15.53 -4.95 2.49
N THR A 59 -14.36 -5.30 3.05
CA THR A 59 -14.26 -6.10 4.27
C THR A 59 -13.55 -5.30 5.35
N GLY A 60 -13.68 -5.74 6.60
CA GLY A 60 -13.01 -5.13 7.76
C GLY A 60 -11.59 -5.62 8.01
N THR A 61 -11.01 -6.35 7.07
CA THR A 61 -9.64 -6.84 7.19
C THR A 61 -8.65 -5.69 7.17
N MET A 62 -7.62 -5.77 8.04
CA MET A 62 -6.54 -4.80 8.04
C MET A 62 -5.82 -4.77 6.68
N VAL A 63 -5.44 -3.57 6.25
CA VAL A 63 -4.63 -3.39 5.06
C VAL A 63 -3.19 -3.05 5.46
N PRO A 64 -2.20 -3.42 4.63
CA PRO A 64 -0.81 -3.12 4.94
C PRO A 64 -0.49 -1.64 4.74
N ILE A 65 0.54 -1.18 5.45
CA ILE A 65 1.17 0.10 5.22
C ILE A 65 2.66 -0.13 4.99
N TYR A 66 3.21 0.49 3.97
CA TYR A 66 4.63 0.45 3.63
C TYR A 66 5.18 1.85 3.59
N SER A 67 6.44 2.02 3.96
CA SER A 67 7.08 3.32 3.90
C SER A 67 8.55 3.19 3.50
N TYR A 68 9.04 4.22 2.80
CA TYR A 68 10.41 4.30 2.34
C TYR A 68 10.90 5.75 2.42
N GLY A 69 12.13 5.94 2.87
CA GLY A 69 12.76 7.26 2.94
C GLY A 69 12.89 7.80 4.36
N PRO A 70 13.20 9.11 4.50
CA PRO A 70 13.35 9.73 5.83
C PRO A 70 12.10 9.54 6.68
N HIS A 71 12.28 9.18 7.95
CA HIS A 71 11.21 8.93 8.93
C HIS A 71 10.31 7.72 8.63
N CYS A 72 10.69 6.85 7.70
CA CYS A 72 9.87 5.68 7.34
C CYS A 72 9.56 4.76 8.53
N ALA A 73 10.47 4.65 9.50
CA ALA A 73 10.27 3.82 10.69
C ALA A 73 9.08 4.26 11.56
N LYS A 74 8.59 5.47 11.39
CA LYS A 74 7.41 5.99 12.10
C LYS A 74 6.08 5.36 11.62
N PHE A 75 6.10 4.64 10.52
CA PHE A 75 4.93 3.97 9.97
C PHE A 75 4.98 2.44 10.12
N THR A 76 5.76 1.95 11.07
CA THR A 76 5.81 0.52 11.41
C THR A 76 4.77 0.17 12.46
N GLY A 77 4.37 -1.11 12.48
CA GLY A 77 3.40 -1.63 13.44
C GLY A 77 1.95 -1.45 12.99
N ILE A 78 1.04 -1.71 13.91
CA ILE A 78 -0.41 -1.59 13.68
C ILE A 78 -0.85 -0.22 14.20
N MET A 79 -1.63 0.48 13.38
CA MET A 79 -2.16 1.80 13.74
C MET A 79 -3.53 2.03 13.12
N GLU A 80 -4.29 2.93 13.72
CA GLU A 80 -5.53 3.42 13.12
C GLU A 80 -5.20 4.33 11.93
N ASN A 81 -6.04 4.29 10.89
CA ASN A 81 -5.84 5.12 9.70
C ASN A 81 -5.84 6.62 10.02
N THR A 82 -6.53 7.02 11.08
CA THR A 82 -6.60 8.41 11.55
C THR A 82 -5.27 8.92 12.12
N GLU A 83 -4.34 8.02 12.48
CA GLU A 83 -3.01 8.40 12.95
C GLU A 83 -2.07 8.81 11.83
N ILE A 84 -2.30 8.34 10.60
CA ILE A 84 -1.41 8.59 9.46
C ILE A 84 -1.23 10.08 9.19
N PRO A 85 -2.30 10.89 9.05
CA PRO A 85 -2.14 12.32 8.81
C PRO A 85 -1.44 13.05 9.95
N PHE A 86 -1.66 12.67 11.20
CA PHE A 86 -0.97 13.28 12.34
C PHE A 86 0.53 12.98 12.31
N ARG A 87 0.92 11.77 11.95
CA ARG A 87 2.33 11.41 11.80
C ARG A 87 3.00 12.22 10.69
N ILE A 88 2.33 12.38 9.55
CA ILE A 88 2.81 13.21 8.43
C ILE A 88 2.96 14.67 8.87
N GLN A 89 1.97 15.21 9.54
CA GLN A 89 2.02 16.58 10.04
C GLN A 89 3.22 16.83 10.96
N SER A 90 3.54 15.85 11.82
CA SER A 90 4.67 15.99 12.74
C SER A 90 6.01 16.12 12.03
N PHE A 91 6.19 15.45 10.87
CA PHE A 91 7.42 15.56 10.08
C PHE A 91 7.52 16.86 9.31
N LEU A 92 6.40 17.37 8.85
CA LEU A 92 6.32 18.61 8.08
C LEU A 92 6.31 19.86 8.97
N GLY A 93 6.26 19.68 10.29
CA GLY A 93 6.17 20.79 11.23
C GLY A 93 4.83 21.55 11.14
N LEU A 94 3.80 20.92 10.62
CA LEU A 94 2.45 21.50 10.55
C LEU A 94 1.74 21.37 11.88
N LYS A 95 0.91 22.35 12.20
CA LYS A 95 0.11 22.37 13.43
C LYS A 95 -1.35 22.12 13.15
#